data_dac3fb5dafdd0cd5649855abbfba9486
#
_entry.id   dac3fb5dafdd0cd5649855abbfba9486
#
_cell.length_a   1.000
_cell.length_b   1.000
_cell.length_c   1.000
_cell.angle_alpha   90.00
_cell.angle_beta   90.00
_cell.angle_gamma   90.00
#
_symmetry.space_group_name_H-M   'P 1'
#
loop_
_entity.id
_entity.type
_entity.pdbx_description
1 polymer ?
#
loop_
_entity_poly.entity_id
_entity_poly.type
_entity_poly.pdbx_seq_one_letter_code
_entity_poly.pdbx_strand_id
1 'polypeptide(L)'
;EDSKAAGLRPQIYTHPLGLYGHSAGTTIGMWDAQEGVPGSGDHPLHEETVYAIELNAKVFIPEWEKDVRVMLEEAGYFGGDGFRYVNGRQTKLLLVGGKEKHLE
;
A
#
# COMPACT_ATOMS: atom_id res chain seq x y z
N GLU A 1 -0.67 14.17 -0.47
CA GLU A 1 -0.65 15.53 0.15
C GLU A 1 -1.37 15.53 1.50
N ASP A 2 -2.57 14.96 1.59
CA ASP A 2 -3.40 14.96 2.81
C ASP A 2 -2.73 14.25 3.99
N SER A 3 -2.05 13.14 3.74
CA SER A 3 -1.33 12.40 4.80
C SER A 3 -0.18 13.22 5.39
N LYS A 4 0.56 13.95 4.57
CA LYS A 4 1.63 14.84 5.04
C LYS A 4 1.08 16.01 5.84
N ALA A 5 -0.05 16.59 5.40
CA ALA A 5 -0.75 17.63 6.14
C ALA A 5 -1.25 17.17 7.51
N ALA A 6 -1.57 15.88 7.65
CA ALA A 6 -1.94 15.26 8.93
C ALA A 6 -0.72 14.84 9.80
N GLY A 7 0.50 15.23 9.43
CA GLY A 7 1.72 14.89 10.18
C GLY A 7 2.23 13.47 9.97
N LEU A 8 1.69 12.74 9.00
CA LEU A 8 2.15 11.40 8.65
C LEU A 8 3.29 11.47 7.63
N ARG A 9 4.16 10.46 7.67
CA ARG A 9 5.20 10.25 6.66
C ARG A 9 4.84 9.02 5.83
N PRO A 10 4.04 9.20 4.74
CA PRO A 10 3.56 8.12 3.91
C PRO A 10 4.63 7.66 2.92
N GLN A 11 4.58 6.38 2.57
CA GLN A 11 5.31 5.80 1.44
C GLN A 11 4.38 4.88 0.66
N ILE A 12 4.60 4.80 -0.64
CA ILE A 12 3.91 3.88 -1.54
C ILE A 12 4.93 3.03 -2.28
N TYR A 13 4.62 1.76 -2.42
CA TYR A 13 5.31 0.82 -3.27
C TYR A 13 4.28 -0.07 -3.94
N THR A 14 4.22 -0.06 -5.25
CA THR A 14 3.25 -0.82 -6.02
C THR A 14 3.95 -1.52 -7.17
N HIS A 15 3.76 -2.80 -7.31
CA HIS A 15 4.36 -3.61 -8.36
C HIS A 15 3.37 -4.64 -8.91
N PRO A 16 3.54 -5.12 -10.14
CA PRO A 16 2.75 -6.22 -10.67
C PRO A 16 2.95 -7.49 -9.85
N LEU A 17 1.87 -8.24 -9.67
CA LEU A 17 1.87 -9.56 -9.06
C LEU A 17 1.96 -10.65 -10.14
N GLY A 18 2.69 -11.71 -9.84
CA GLY A 18 2.81 -12.91 -10.65
C GLY A 18 2.83 -14.17 -9.80
N LEU A 19 3.06 -15.31 -10.43
CA LEU A 19 3.02 -16.63 -9.78
C LEU A 19 3.96 -16.73 -8.55
N TYR A 20 5.06 -16.01 -8.58
CA TYR A 20 6.08 -16.00 -7.51
C TYR A 20 6.06 -14.73 -6.66
N GLY A 21 4.96 -14.02 -6.62
CA GLY A 21 4.80 -12.76 -5.89
C GLY A 21 5.07 -11.55 -6.78
N HIS A 22 6.31 -11.26 -7.12
CA HIS A 22 6.66 -10.17 -8.02
C HIS A 22 6.57 -10.61 -9.50
N SER A 23 6.16 -9.67 -10.35
CA SER A 23 6.13 -9.85 -11.81
C SER A 23 6.76 -8.64 -12.51
N ALA A 24 7.07 -8.79 -13.78
CA ALA A 24 7.54 -7.69 -14.62
C ALA A 24 6.40 -6.72 -14.93
N GLY A 25 6.72 -5.44 -15.02
CA GLY A 25 5.80 -4.38 -15.40
C GLY A 25 6.04 -3.09 -14.62
N THR A 26 5.11 -2.16 -14.76
CA THR A 26 5.24 -0.81 -14.20
C THR A 26 5.16 -0.82 -12.68
N THR A 27 6.08 -0.10 -12.04
CA THR A 27 6.07 0.15 -10.58
C THR A 27 5.66 1.58 -10.27
N ILE A 28 5.02 1.78 -9.12
CA ILE A 28 4.68 3.10 -8.58
C ILE A 28 5.37 3.25 -7.23
N GLY A 29 6.40 4.08 -7.20
CA GLY A 29 7.24 4.25 -6.02
C GLY A 29 8.09 3.03 -5.67
N MET A 30 9.10 3.26 -4.91
CA MET A 30 9.95 2.28 -4.21
C MET A 30 10.18 2.80 -2.81
N TRP A 31 10.54 1.94 -1.88
CA TRP A 31 10.78 2.32 -0.49
C TRP A 31 11.82 3.45 -0.34
N ASP A 32 12.75 3.56 -1.28
CA ASP A 32 13.83 4.55 -1.36
C ASP A 32 13.68 5.56 -2.52
N ALA A 33 12.65 5.41 -3.36
CA ALA A 33 12.41 6.26 -4.54
C ALA A 33 10.91 6.61 -4.67
N GLN A 34 10.46 7.58 -3.85
CA GLN A 34 9.04 7.98 -3.81
C GLN A 34 8.63 8.96 -4.91
N GLU A 35 9.59 9.67 -5.51
CA GLU A 35 9.34 10.66 -6.56
C GLU A 35 9.27 10.04 -7.97
N GLY A 36 9.60 8.77 -8.10
CA GLY A 36 9.58 8.02 -9.35
C GLY A 36 10.63 6.92 -9.39
N VAL A 37 10.43 5.95 -10.27
CA VAL A 37 11.35 4.81 -10.46
C VAL A 37 11.76 4.77 -11.93
N PRO A 38 12.82 5.49 -12.32
CA PRO A 38 13.27 5.54 -13.72
C PRO A 38 13.50 4.14 -14.30
N GLY A 39 12.99 3.92 -15.50
CA GLY A 39 13.09 2.63 -16.21
C GLY A 39 12.04 1.61 -15.83
N SER A 40 11.48 1.66 -14.59
CA SER A 40 10.41 0.76 -14.14
C SER A 40 9.07 1.47 -13.94
N GLY A 41 9.10 2.76 -13.62
CA GLY A 41 7.91 3.58 -13.42
C GLY A 41 7.55 4.49 -14.61
N ASP A 42 8.36 4.50 -15.66
CA ASP A 42 8.20 5.39 -16.83
C ASP A 42 7.28 4.78 -17.92
N HIS A 43 6.47 3.81 -17.55
CA HIS A 43 5.57 3.10 -18.46
C HIS A 43 4.12 3.23 -17.97
N PRO A 44 3.13 3.17 -18.87
CA PRO A 44 1.74 3.11 -18.47
C PRO A 44 1.44 1.81 -17.69
N LEU A 45 0.42 1.84 -16.86
CA LEU A 45 -0.15 0.62 -16.28
C LEU A 45 -0.78 -0.21 -17.41
N HIS A 46 -0.55 -1.51 -17.39
CA HIS A 46 -1.16 -2.43 -18.33
C HIS A 46 -2.46 -2.99 -17.76
N GLU A 47 -3.50 -3.01 -18.59
CA GLU A 47 -4.75 -3.70 -18.27
C GLU A 47 -4.52 -5.20 -18.05
N GLU A 48 -5.51 -5.87 -17.48
CA GLU A 48 -5.49 -7.31 -17.15
C GLU A 48 -4.32 -7.68 -16.21
N THR A 49 -3.93 -6.74 -15.36
CA THR A 49 -2.80 -6.91 -14.45
C THR A 49 -3.25 -6.78 -12.99
N VAL A 50 -2.75 -7.68 -12.15
CA VAL A 50 -2.90 -7.59 -10.69
C VAL A 50 -1.66 -6.94 -10.11
N TYR A 51 -1.88 -5.96 -9.23
CA TYR A 51 -0.83 -5.21 -8.54
C TYR A 51 -0.89 -5.44 -7.04
N ALA A 52 0.26 -5.55 -6.39
CA ALA A 52 0.39 -5.32 -4.96
C ALA A 52 0.31 -3.82 -4.71
N ILE A 53 -0.60 -3.41 -3.86
CA ILE A 53 -0.74 -2.04 -3.40
C ILE A 53 -0.19 -1.98 -1.98
N GLU A 54 1.08 -1.65 -1.87
CA GLU A 54 1.81 -1.57 -0.61
C GLU A 54 1.94 -0.11 -0.18
N LEU A 55 1.51 0.16 1.03
CA LEU A 55 1.53 1.48 1.62
C LEU A 55 2.08 1.39 3.04
N ASN A 56 2.74 2.42 3.48
CA ASN A 56 2.96 2.60 4.90
C ASN A 56 2.83 4.07 5.29
N ALA A 57 2.52 4.27 6.55
CA ALA A 57 2.55 5.60 7.15
C ALA A 57 3.30 5.53 8.47
N LYS A 58 4.20 6.46 8.69
CA LYS A 58 4.96 6.60 9.92
C LYS A 58 4.57 7.89 10.62
N VAL A 59 4.35 7.81 11.92
CA VAL A 59 3.99 8.93 12.80
C VAL A 59 4.78 8.85 14.09
N PHE A 60 5.18 10.00 14.61
CA PHE A 60 5.76 10.08 15.95
C PHE A 60 4.65 10.06 16.99
N ILE A 61 4.77 9.18 17.97
CA ILE A 61 3.84 9.07 19.10
C ILE A 61 4.52 9.66 20.33
N PRO A 62 4.10 10.85 20.79
CA PRO A 62 4.74 11.54 21.90
C PRO A 62 4.74 10.74 23.21
N GLU A 63 3.64 10.03 23.50
CA GLU A 63 3.46 9.23 24.71
C GLU A 63 4.44 8.05 24.79
N TRP A 64 4.95 7.61 23.63
CA TRP A 64 5.90 6.51 23.52
C TRP A 64 7.31 6.99 23.16
N GLU A 65 7.47 8.27 22.91
CA GLU A 65 8.72 8.91 22.48
C GLU A 65 9.36 8.21 21.27
N LYS A 66 8.55 7.68 20.37
CA LYS A 66 9.04 6.93 19.22
C LYS A 66 8.17 7.06 17.98
N ASP A 67 8.78 6.76 16.86
CA ASP A 67 8.08 6.57 15.59
C ASP A 67 7.37 5.21 15.57
N VAL A 68 6.11 5.22 15.15
CA VAL A 68 5.33 4.02 14.84
C VAL A 68 5.04 4.02 13.34
N ARG A 69 5.25 2.87 12.70
CA ARG A 69 4.93 2.65 11.29
C ARG A 69 3.82 1.61 11.19
N VAL A 70 2.77 1.95 10.45
CA VAL A 70 1.71 1.01 10.05
C VAL A 70 1.90 0.70 8.58
N MET A 71 1.96 -0.59 8.25
CA MET A 71 2.13 -1.11 6.89
C MET A 71 0.85 -1.80 6.47
N LEU A 72 0.42 -1.55 5.24
CA LEU A 72 -0.78 -2.10 4.62
C LEU A 72 -0.43 -2.62 3.24
N GLU A 73 -1.01 -3.76 2.87
CA GLU A 73 -0.85 -4.34 1.55
C GLU A 73 -2.17 -4.99 1.11
N GLU A 74 -2.60 -4.70 -0.10
CA GLU A 74 -3.76 -5.30 -0.73
C GLU A 74 -3.48 -5.59 -2.20
N ALA A 75 -4.10 -6.64 -2.74
CA ALA A 75 -4.07 -6.93 -4.17
C ALA A 75 -5.18 -6.17 -4.89
N GLY A 76 -4.80 -5.48 -5.95
CA GLY A 76 -5.71 -4.75 -6.83
C GLY A 76 -5.59 -5.20 -8.28
N TYR A 77 -6.71 -5.34 -8.96
CA TYR A 77 -6.78 -5.65 -10.38
C TYR A 77 -7.08 -4.38 -11.17
N PHE A 78 -6.32 -4.17 -12.22
CA PHE A 78 -6.54 -3.11 -13.19
C PHE A 78 -6.99 -3.72 -14.54
N GLY A 79 -8.20 -3.41 -14.95
CA GLY A 79 -8.79 -3.89 -16.20
C GLY A 79 -9.40 -2.76 -17.00
N GLY A 80 -10.00 -3.08 -18.16
CA GLY A 80 -10.58 -2.10 -19.07
C GLY A 80 -11.76 -1.30 -18.48
N ASP A 81 -12.36 -1.79 -17.40
CA ASP A 81 -13.41 -1.12 -16.62
C ASP A 81 -12.88 -0.33 -15.41
N GLY A 82 -11.56 -0.31 -15.26
CA GLY A 82 -10.86 0.41 -14.19
C GLY A 82 -10.28 -0.49 -13.10
N PHE A 83 -10.03 0.10 -11.94
CA PHE A 83 -9.37 -0.56 -10.81
C PHE A 83 -10.39 -1.11 -9.80
N ARG A 84 -10.12 -2.31 -9.29
CA ARG A 84 -10.84 -2.90 -8.15
C ARG A 84 -9.92 -3.71 -7.23
N TYR A 85 -10.22 -3.75 -5.94
CA TYR A 85 -9.56 -4.67 -5.02
C TYR A 85 -10.02 -6.12 -5.28
N VAL A 86 -9.08 -7.07 -5.27
CA VAL A 86 -9.37 -8.49 -5.55
C VAL A 86 -10.30 -9.09 -4.50
N ASN A 87 -10.05 -8.84 -3.22
CA ASN A 87 -10.86 -9.32 -2.09
C ASN A 87 -11.75 -8.25 -1.45
N GLY A 88 -11.98 -7.12 -2.17
CA GLY A 88 -12.56 -5.95 -1.54
C GLY A 88 -11.56 -5.23 -0.63
N ARG A 89 -11.89 -4.00 -0.26
CA ARG A 89 -11.03 -3.15 0.57
C ARG A 89 -11.14 -3.55 2.04
N GLN A 90 -10.01 -3.80 2.70
CA GLN A 90 -9.98 -3.99 4.14
C GLN A 90 -10.23 -2.64 4.85
N THR A 91 -11.27 -2.58 5.66
CA THR A 91 -11.66 -1.38 6.41
C THR A 91 -11.62 -1.57 7.92
N LYS A 92 -11.29 -2.77 8.39
CA LYS A 92 -11.25 -3.13 9.81
C LYS A 92 -9.99 -3.94 10.11
N LEU A 93 -9.48 -3.78 11.32
CA LEU A 93 -8.42 -4.66 11.84
C LEU A 93 -8.99 -6.07 12.06
N LEU A 94 -8.24 -7.08 11.62
CA LEU A 94 -8.55 -8.48 11.88
C LEU A 94 -7.85 -8.89 13.18
N LEU A 95 -8.64 -9.21 14.21
CA LEU A 95 -8.14 -9.62 15.51
C LEU A 95 -7.99 -11.15 15.55
N VAL A 96 -6.78 -11.61 15.86
CA VAL A 96 -6.49 -13.05 16.03
C VAL A 96 -6.26 -13.35 17.50
N GLY A 97 -7.05 -14.27 18.07
CA GLY A 97 -6.87 -14.75 19.44
C GLY A 97 -7.30 -13.80 20.56
N GLY A 98 -7.92 -12.67 20.25
CA GLY A 98 -8.48 -11.73 21.22
C GLY A 98 -9.95 -12.00 21.51
N LYS A 99 -10.37 -11.94 22.79
CA LYS A 99 -11.80 -11.66 23.08
C LYS A 99 -12.07 -10.25 22.58
N GLU A 100 -13.17 -10.05 21.84
CA GLU A 100 -13.66 -8.70 21.49
C GLU A 100 -13.76 -7.87 22.78
N LYS A 101 -12.79 -7.00 23.00
CA LYS A 101 -13.00 -5.87 23.89
C LYS A 101 -13.56 -4.77 23.01
N HIS A 102 -14.84 -4.47 23.20
CA HIS A 102 -15.41 -3.25 22.67
C HIS A 102 -14.54 -2.10 23.18
N LEU A 103 -13.82 -1.46 22.29
CA LEU A 103 -13.25 -0.15 22.56
C LEU A 103 -14.42 0.81 22.49
N GLU A 104 -14.91 1.20 23.67
CA GLU A 104 -15.84 2.33 23.85
C GLU A 104 -15.11 3.64 23.52
#